data_883aee3be3b3054e496ab5c14203a2da
#
_entry.id   883aee3be3b3054e496ab5c14203a2da
#
_cell.length_a   1.000
_cell.length_b   1.000
_cell.length_c   1.000
_cell.angle_alpha   90.00
_cell.angle_beta   90.00
_cell.angle_gamma   90.00
#
_symmetry.space_group_name_H-M   'P 1'
#
loop_
_entity.id
_entity.type
_entity.pdbx_description
1 polymer ?
#
loop_
_entity_poly.entity_id
_entity_poly.type
_entity_poly.pdbx_seq_one_letter_code
_entity_poly.pdbx_strand_id
1 'polypeptide(L)'
;EYANDIKLHPHLKMEDIFDYSLGNPSVPCPPAFTAAMQKLLAEKEPVALHGYCPNQGDPDFRRAVAESCARRFGLAYEAKHIFPTTGAAGALAHALRAVATPGQKVLTFAPYFSEYGPYVAGLDAVLEIVPADTETFQPNFDKLEQMLDETVAAVLINTPNNPSGVAYSCASMQRLGDILRAKSAAFGHEIFLISDEPYREIRYAGAEHPY
;
A
#
# COMPACT_ATOMS: atom_id res chain seq x y z
N GLU A 1 2.82 25.38 5.99
CA GLU A 1 4.23 25.35 6.45
C GLU A 1 5.08 26.32 5.65
N TYR A 2 5.11 26.27 4.34
CA TYR A 2 5.86 27.14 3.43
C TYR A 2 5.73 28.63 3.67
N ALA A 3 4.49 29.13 3.86
CA ALA A 3 4.25 30.55 4.08
C ALA A 3 4.89 31.06 5.39
N ASN A 4 5.16 30.16 6.33
CA ASN A 4 5.88 30.47 7.56
C ASN A 4 7.39 30.47 7.35
N ASP A 5 7.92 29.52 6.56
CA ASP A 5 9.36 29.45 6.27
C ASP A 5 9.85 30.66 5.48
N ILE A 6 9.07 31.14 4.48
CA ILE A 6 9.39 32.38 3.75
C ILE A 6 9.38 33.59 4.69
N LYS A 7 8.46 33.66 5.67
CA LYS A 7 8.42 34.76 6.67
C LYS A 7 9.61 34.73 7.60
N LEU A 8 10.10 33.53 7.94
CA LEU A 8 11.29 33.34 8.78
C LEU A 8 12.60 33.59 8.03
N HIS A 9 12.58 33.46 6.71
CA HIS A 9 13.73 33.59 5.81
C HIS A 9 13.44 34.58 4.66
N PRO A 10 13.29 35.88 4.94
CA PRO A 10 12.84 36.87 3.97
C PRO A 10 13.83 37.13 2.80
N HIS A 11 15.02 36.54 2.87
CA HIS A 11 16.02 36.57 1.81
C HIS A 11 15.81 35.46 0.75
N LEU A 12 14.97 34.45 1.05
CA LEU A 12 14.65 33.39 0.11
C LEU A 12 13.50 33.84 -0.82
N LYS A 13 13.64 33.54 -2.10
CA LYS A 13 12.56 33.67 -3.06
C LYS A 13 11.91 32.31 -3.29
N MET A 14 10.66 32.31 -3.78
CA MET A 14 9.94 31.06 -4.08
C MET A 14 10.71 30.18 -5.09
N GLU A 15 11.45 30.77 -6.01
CA GLU A 15 12.28 30.08 -6.99
C GLU A 15 13.49 29.38 -6.40
N ASP A 16 13.89 29.74 -5.17
CA ASP A 16 15.01 29.14 -4.44
C ASP A 16 14.56 27.98 -3.52
N ILE A 17 13.25 27.69 -3.48
CA ILE A 17 12.68 26.67 -2.61
C ILE A 17 12.33 25.42 -3.41
N PHE A 18 13.01 24.32 -3.08
CA PHE A 18 12.75 23.01 -3.66
C PHE A 18 11.93 22.16 -2.68
N ASP A 19 10.64 22.02 -2.97
CA ASP A 19 9.73 21.24 -2.13
C ASP A 19 9.78 19.75 -2.46
N TYR A 20 10.26 18.96 -1.51
CA TYR A 20 10.26 17.50 -1.57
C TYR A 20 9.29 16.87 -0.56
N SER A 21 8.42 17.65 0.07
CA SER A 21 7.52 17.16 1.12
C SER A 21 6.33 16.38 0.58
N LEU A 22 5.92 16.66 -0.67
CA LEU A 22 4.78 15.99 -1.30
C LEU A 22 5.10 15.60 -2.75
N GLY A 23 5.01 14.31 -3.04
CA GLY A 23 5.23 13.76 -4.38
C GLY A 23 3.97 13.86 -5.25
N ASN A 24 3.69 15.03 -5.82
CA ASN A 24 2.63 15.15 -6.81
C ASN A 24 3.09 14.61 -8.18
N PRO A 25 2.24 13.80 -8.87
CA PRO A 25 2.50 13.41 -10.25
C PRO A 25 2.65 14.64 -11.15
N SER A 26 3.76 14.72 -11.90
CA SER A 26 4.02 15.79 -12.86
C SER A 26 3.65 15.41 -14.31
N VAL A 27 3.25 14.16 -14.51
CA VAL A 27 2.87 13.63 -15.83
C VAL A 27 1.35 13.72 -15.99
N PRO A 28 0.87 14.29 -17.12
CA PRO A 28 -0.57 14.37 -17.35
C PRO A 28 -1.20 12.99 -17.51
N CYS A 29 -2.47 12.90 -17.16
CA CYS A 29 -3.27 11.70 -17.37
C CYS A 29 -3.28 11.29 -18.86
N PRO A 30 -3.18 9.99 -19.19
CA PRO A 30 -3.26 9.54 -20.56
C PRO A 30 -4.54 10.04 -21.27
N PRO A 31 -4.44 10.58 -22.50
CA PRO A 31 -5.61 11.10 -23.23
C PRO A 31 -6.75 10.08 -23.38
N ALA A 32 -6.41 8.80 -23.50
CA ALA A 32 -7.41 7.72 -23.60
C ALA A 32 -8.29 7.60 -22.35
N PHE A 33 -7.73 7.86 -21.15
CA PHE A 33 -8.51 7.86 -19.91
C PHE A 33 -9.52 9.04 -19.91
N THR A 34 -9.05 10.23 -20.26
CA THR A 34 -9.90 11.42 -20.35
C THR A 34 -11.05 11.20 -21.34
N ALA A 35 -10.75 10.65 -22.52
CA ALA A 35 -11.75 10.34 -23.53
C ALA A 35 -12.77 9.29 -23.03
N ALA A 36 -12.31 8.26 -22.34
CA ALA A 36 -13.19 7.25 -21.75
C ALA A 36 -14.13 7.85 -20.69
N MET A 37 -13.64 8.74 -19.85
CA MET A 37 -14.45 9.44 -18.85
C MET A 37 -15.51 10.35 -19.51
N GLN A 38 -15.12 11.11 -20.53
CA GLN A 38 -16.07 11.95 -21.31
C GLN A 38 -17.15 11.12 -21.96
N LYS A 39 -16.78 9.99 -22.58
CA LYS A 39 -17.71 9.06 -23.19
C LYS A 39 -18.69 8.48 -22.16
N LEU A 40 -18.19 8.06 -21.00
CA LEU A 40 -19.01 7.52 -19.93
C LEU A 40 -20.07 8.52 -19.46
N LEU A 41 -19.67 9.77 -19.26
CA LEU A 41 -20.55 10.86 -18.85
C LEU A 41 -21.61 11.20 -19.91
N ALA A 42 -21.27 11.08 -21.21
CA ALA A 42 -22.17 11.41 -22.31
C ALA A 42 -23.17 10.31 -22.65
N GLU A 43 -22.78 9.05 -22.51
CA GLU A 43 -23.53 7.91 -23.04
C GLU A 43 -24.26 7.09 -21.96
N LYS A 44 -23.79 7.10 -20.71
CA LYS A 44 -24.41 6.29 -19.67
C LYS A 44 -25.62 7.01 -19.08
N GLU A 45 -26.67 6.22 -18.81
CA GLU A 45 -27.88 6.73 -18.18
C GLU A 45 -27.55 7.38 -16.83
N PRO A 46 -27.99 8.63 -16.56
CA PRO A 46 -27.56 9.40 -15.38
C PRO A 46 -27.84 8.73 -14.03
N VAL A 47 -28.99 8.09 -13.86
CA VAL A 47 -29.33 7.39 -12.61
C VAL A 47 -28.41 6.20 -12.38
N ALA A 48 -28.07 5.45 -13.43
CA ALA A 48 -27.13 4.34 -13.34
C ALA A 48 -25.68 4.82 -13.11
N LEU A 49 -25.33 6.00 -13.64
CA LEU A 49 -23.98 6.58 -13.47
C LEU A 49 -23.75 7.14 -12.06
N HIS A 50 -24.77 7.80 -11.50
CA HIS A 50 -24.66 8.52 -10.23
C HIS A 50 -25.34 7.80 -9.05
N GLY A 51 -25.98 6.66 -9.32
CA GLY A 51 -26.64 5.86 -8.30
C GLY A 51 -25.66 5.06 -7.44
N TYR A 52 -26.20 4.36 -6.46
CA TYR A 52 -25.41 3.43 -5.64
C TYR A 52 -24.91 2.25 -6.48
N CYS A 53 -23.66 1.89 -6.30
CA CYS A 53 -23.14 0.60 -6.75
C CYS A 53 -23.30 -0.46 -5.64
N PRO A 54 -23.16 -1.76 -5.95
CA PRO A 54 -23.07 -2.81 -4.94
C PRO A 54 -21.98 -2.52 -3.90
N ASN A 55 -22.19 -2.93 -2.64
CA ASN A 55 -21.25 -2.69 -1.54
C ASN A 55 -19.82 -3.18 -1.82
N GLN A 56 -19.69 -4.22 -2.63
CA GLN A 56 -18.39 -4.76 -3.03
C GLN A 56 -17.77 -4.07 -4.25
N GLY A 57 -18.41 -3.02 -4.77
CA GLY A 57 -18.02 -2.33 -6.00
C GLY A 57 -18.68 -2.92 -7.26
N ASP A 58 -18.55 -2.19 -8.36
CA ASP A 58 -19.10 -2.55 -9.66
C ASP A 58 -18.55 -3.92 -10.15
N PRO A 59 -19.41 -4.89 -10.52
CA PRO A 59 -18.96 -6.22 -10.91
C PRO A 59 -18.11 -6.24 -12.18
N ASP A 60 -18.39 -5.36 -13.14
CA ASP A 60 -17.64 -5.30 -14.39
C ASP A 60 -16.25 -4.72 -14.16
N PHE A 61 -16.17 -3.68 -13.32
CA PHE A 61 -14.87 -3.14 -12.89
C PHE A 61 -14.03 -4.19 -12.16
N ARG A 62 -14.62 -4.90 -11.19
CA ARG A 62 -13.93 -5.95 -10.42
C ARG A 62 -13.43 -7.08 -11.32
N ARG A 63 -14.24 -7.51 -12.31
CA ARG A 63 -13.84 -8.50 -13.30
C ARG A 63 -12.69 -7.99 -14.16
N ALA A 64 -12.76 -6.78 -14.67
CA ALA A 64 -11.72 -6.18 -15.51
C ALA A 64 -10.38 -6.07 -14.77
N VAL A 65 -10.40 -5.70 -13.47
CA VAL A 65 -9.20 -5.67 -12.62
C VAL A 65 -8.64 -7.07 -12.42
N ALA A 66 -9.48 -8.06 -12.07
CA ALA A 66 -9.06 -9.45 -11.88
C ALA A 66 -8.39 -10.03 -13.13
N GLU A 67 -9.01 -9.82 -14.31
CA GLU A 67 -8.45 -10.23 -15.60
C GLU A 67 -7.12 -9.52 -15.91
N SER A 68 -7.02 -8.23 -15.59
CA SER A 68 -5.76 -7.48 -15.75
C SER A 68 -4.66 -8.05 -14.87
N CYS A 69 -4.94 -8.33 -13.60
CA CYS A 69 -3.99 -8.96 -12.68
C CYS A 69 -3.56 -10.35 -13.17
N ALA A 70 -4.51 -11.16 -13.62
CA ALA A 70 -4.21 -12.48 -14.16
C ALA A 70 -3.29 -12.42 -15.38
N ARG A 71 -3.56 -11.51 -16.33
CA ARG A 71 -2.70 -11.35 -17.53
C ARG A 71 -1.31 -10.83 -17.19
N ARG A 72 -1.20 -9.91 -16.21
CA ARG A 72 0.07 -9.22 -15.91
C ARG A 72 0.96 -10.05 -14.99
N PHE A 73 0.37 -10.83 -14.11
CA PHE A 73 1.10 -11.49 -13.01
C PHE A 73 0.95 -13.01 -13.02
N GLY A 74 0.14 -13.57 -13.91
CA GLY A 74 -0.03 -15.02 -14.04
C GLY A 74 -0.82 -15.67 -12.90
N LEU A 75 -1.51 -14.88 -12.06
CA LEU A 75 -2.26 -15.37 -10.91
C LEU A 75 -3.76 -15.43 -11.22
N ALA A 76 -4.41 -16.49 -10.76
CA ALA A 76 -5.84 -16.72 -10.99
C ALA A 76 -6.70 -15.87 -10.05
N TYR A 77 -6.77 -14.56 -10.29
CA TYR A 77 -7.70 -13.68 -9.60
C TYR A 77 -9.10 -13.76 -10.20
N GLU A 78 -10.10 -13.72 -9.35
CA GLU A 78 -11.50 -13.62 -9.70
C GLU A 78 -12.10 -12.30 -9.18
N ALA A 79 -13.25 -11.87 -9.72
CA ALA A 79 -13.91 -10.65 -9.25
C ALA A 79 -14.19 -10.65 -7.74
N LYS A 80 -14.43 -11.80 -7.12
CA LYS A 80 -14.64 -11.92 -5.66
C LYS A 80 -13.41 -11.53 -4.82
N HIS A 81 -12.21 -11.56 -5.41
CA HIS A 81 -10.96 -11.18 -4.74
C HIS A 81 -10.65 -9.68 -4.87
N ILE A 82 -11.46 -8.94 -5.61
CA ILE A 82 -11.24 -7.50 -5.87
C ILE A 82 -12.25 -6.69 -5.05
N PHE A 83 -11.75 -5.74 -4.28
CA PHE A 83 -12.53 -4.78 -3.52
C PHE A 83 -12.05 -3.36 -3.83
N PRO A 84 -12.75 -2.59 -4.68
CA PRO A 84 -12.39 -1.23 -5.04
C PRO A 84 -12.52 -0.28 -3.85
N THR A 85 -11.55 0.62 -3.72
CA THR A 85 -11.55 1.66 -2.70
C THR A 85 -11.11 3.00 -3.29
N THR A 86 -11.26 4.06 -2.52
CA THR A 86 -10.75 5.38 -2.90
C THR A 86 -9.26 5.48 -2.54
N GLY A 87 -8.42 5.07 -3.49
CA GLY A 87 -6.97 5.08 -3.34
C GLY A 87 -6.43 3.99 -2.40
N ALA A 88 -5.09 3.91 -2.31
CA ALA A 88 -4.38 2.96 -1.46
C ALA A 88 -4.67 3.17 0.03
N ALA A 89 -4.80 4.42 0.47
CA ALA A 89 -5.15 4.75 1.86
C ALA A 89 -6.47 4.12 2.29
N GLY A 90 -7.50 4.20 1.44
CA GLY A 90 -8.79 3.53 1.68
C GLY A 90 -8.65 2.01 1.72
N ALA A 91 -7.84 1.43 0.81
CA ALA A 91 -7.59 -0.01 0.78
C ALA A 91 -6.91 -0.49 2.06
N LEU A 92 -5.86 0.20 2.50
CA LEU A 92 -5.12 -0.12 3.73
C LEU A 92 -6.02 -0.01 4.98
N ALA A 93 -6.81 1.07 5.10
CA ALA A 93 -7.73 1.23 6.22
C ALA A 93 -8.77 0.10 6.29
N HIS A 94 -9.31 -0.34 5.16
CA HIS A 94 -10.25 -1.45 5.12
C HIS A 94 -9.57 -2.80 5.37
N ALA A 95 -8.41 -3.05 4.77
CA ALA A 95 -7.67 -4.29 4.99
C ALA A 95 -7.27 -4.47 6.46
N LEU A 96 -6.68 -3.43 7.07
CA LEU A 96 -6.33 -3.43 8.48
C LEU A 96 -7.55 -3.69 9.36
N ARG A 97 -8.68 -3.01 9.09
CA ARG A 97 -9.92 -3.19 9.85
C ARG A 97 -10.51 -4.59 9.72
N ALA A 98 -10.24 -5.28 8.61
CA ALA A 98 -10.71 -6.65 8.40
C ALA A 98 -9.90 -7.70 9.17
N VAL A 99 -8.63 -7.41 9.51
CA VAL A 99 -7.70 -8.41 10.06
C VAL A 99 -7.21 -8.09 11.47
N ALA A 100 -7.27 -6.84 11.93
CA ALA A 100 -6.81 -6.43 13.24
C ALA A 100 -7.96 -5.96 14.14
N THR A 101 -7.90 -6.27 15.42
CA THR A 101 -8.84 -5.84 16.48
C THR A 101 -8.13 -4.92 17.48
N PRO A 102 -8.87 -4.13 18.29
CA PRO A 102 -8.28 -3.28 19.32
C PRO A 102 -7.30 -4.03 20.23
N GLY A 103 -6.15 -3.41 20.45
CA GLY A 103 -5.07 -3.96 21.28
C GLY A 103 -4.13 -4.93 20.56
N GLN A 104 -4.47 -5.43 19.39
CA GLN A 104 -3.55 -6.25 18.59
C GLN A 104 -2.46 -5.41 17.94
N LYS A 105 -1.37 -6.09 17.56
CA LYS A 105 -0.21 -5.46 16.91
C LYS A 105 -0.25 -5.63 15.41
N VAL A 106 0.22 -4.58 14.72
CA VAL A 106 0.59 -4.62 13.32
C VAL A 106 2.08 -4.28 13.24
N LEU A 107 2.88 -5.14 12.63
CA LEU A 107 4.31 -4.89 12.46
C LEU A 107 4.58 -4.26 11.09
N THR A 108 5.54 -3.36 11.01
CA THR A 108 6.10 -2.85 9.75
C THR A 108 7.60 -2.67 9.85
N PHE A 109 8.32 -2.67 8.73
CA PHE A 109 9.77 -2.50 8.72
C PHE A 109 10.16 -1.03 8.56
N ALA A 110 11.12 -0.57 9.37
CA ALA A 110 11.72 0.74 9.14
C ALA A 110 12.67 0.71 7.91
N PRO A 111 12.77 1.82 7.16
CA PRO A 111 11.90 2.98 7.17
C PRO A 111 10.54 2.68 6.52
N TYR A 112 9.50 3.35 6.96
CA TYR A 112 8.13 3.08 6.51
C TYR A 112 7.38 4.37 6.20
N PHE A 113 6.27 4.25 5.48
CA PHE A 113 5.39 5.38 5.18
C PHE A 113 4.65 5.82 6.44
N SER A 114 4.87 7.08 6.86
CA SER A 114 4.45 7.60 8.17
C SER A 114 2.95 7.50 8.46
N GLU A 115 2.11 7.47 7.42
CA GLU A 115 0.65 7.37 7.60
C GLU A 115 0.16 5.99 8.07
N TYR A 116 1.02 4.97 8.08
CA TYR A 116 0.64 3.68 8.69
C TYR A 116 0.31 3.82 10.18
N GLY A 117 0.99 4.74 10.88
CA GLY A 117 0.68 5.04 12.27
C GLY A 117 -0.78 5.45 12.47
N PRO A 118 -1.26 6.53 11.84
CA PRO A 118 -2.66 6.93 11.87
C PRO A 118 -3.66 5.84 11.46
N TYR A 119 -3.35 5.03 10.42
CA TYR A 119 -4.25 3.97 9.98
C TYR A 119 -4.43 2.89 11.04
N VAL A 120 -3.34 2.46 11.68
CA VAL A 120 -3.38 1.44 12.74
C VAL A 120 -3.99 2.01 14.02
N ALA A 121 -3.61 3.23 14.43
CA ALA A 121 -4.17 3.88 15.60
C ALA A 121 -5.68 4.10 15.49
N GLY A 122 -6.21 4.36 14.28
CA GLY A 122 -7.64 4.49 14.04
C GLY A 122 -8.47 3.22 14.30
N LEU A 123 -7.81 2.10 14.59
CA LEU A 123 -8.42 0.81 14.97
C LEU A 123 -8.23 0.48 16.45
N ASP A 124 -7.65 1.39 17.24
CA ASP A 124 -7.18 1.10 18.60
C ASP A 124 -6.16 -0.06 18.64
N ALA A 125 -5.46 -0.32 17.53
CA ALA A 125 -4.39 -1.29 17.41
C ALA A 125 -3.02 -0.59 17.57
N VAL A 126 -1.95 -1.38 17.75
CA VAL A 126 -0.61 -0.89 18.02
C VAL A 126 0.28 -1.14 16.79
N LEU A 127 0.85 -0.07 16.22
CA LEU A 127 1.90 -0.21 15.21
C LEU A 127 3.25 -0.40 15.90
N GLU A 128 3.89 -1.54 15.68
CA GLU A 128 5.27 -1.78 16.12
C GLU A 128 6.22 -1.80 14.93
N ILE A 129 7.40 -1.22 15.11
CA ILE A 129 8.37 -0.99 14.04
C ILE A 129 9.53 -1.97 14.19
N VAL A 130 9.66 -2.86 13.22
CA VAL A 130 10.82 -3.73 13.11
C VAL A 130 12.03 -2.88 12.70
N PRO A 131 13.11 -2.86 13.48
CA PRO A 131 14.31 -2.07 13.17
C PRO A 131 14.89 -2.39 11.79
N ALA A 132 15.33 -1.35 11.09
CA ALA A 132 15.92 -1.51 9.76
C ALA A 132 17.17 -2.37 9.76
N ASP A 133 17.38 -3.11 8.67
CA ASP A 133 18.72 -3.41 8.19
C ASP A 133 19.22 -2.18 7.42
N THR A 134 20.14 -1.43 8.00
CA THR A 134 20.61 -0.15 7.46
C THR A 134 21.61 -0.30 6.30
N GLU A 135 22.06 -1.50 6.00
CA GLU A 135 22.96 -1.77 4.88
C GLU A 135 22.18 -2.03 3.58
N THR A 136 21.13 -2.84 3.68
CA THR A 136 20.39 -3.30 2.50
C THR A 136 18.97 -2.76 2.40
N PHE A 137 18.39 -2.34 3.51
CA PHE A 137 16.96 -2.04 3.68
C PHE A 137 16.02 -3.18 3.25
N GLN A 138 16.53 -4.41 3.17
CA GLN A 138 15.70 -5.62 3.11
C GLN A 138 15.08 -5.89 4.49
N PRO A 139 14.02 -6.71 4.58
CA PRO A 139 13.42 -7.06 5.86
C PRO A 139 14.43 -7.62 6.86
N ASN A 140 14.51 -7.02 8.05
CA ASN A 140 15.33 -7.51 9.14
C ASN A 140 14.63 -8.68 9.83
N PHE A 141 14.87 -9.88 9.34
CA PHE A 141 14.16 -11.08 9.80
C PHE A 141 14.49 -11.46 11.24
N ASP A 142 15.72 -11.27 11.68
CA ASP A 142 16.12 -11.59 13.05
C ASP A 142 15.37 -10.72 14.08
N LYS A 143 15.12 -9.47 13.73
CA LYS A 143 14.30 -8.58 14.55
C LYS A 143 12.81 -8.88 14.43
N LEU A 144 12.34 -9.17 13.23
CA LEU A 144 10.96 -9.60 13.01
C LEU A 144 10.61 -10.81 13.89
N GLU A 145 11.43 -11.87 13.86
CA GLU A 145 11.17 -13.10 14.60
C GLU A 145 11.15 -12.90 16.12
N GLN A 146 11.95 -11.93 16.63
CA GLN A 146 11.95 -11.54 18.04
C GLN A 146 10.70 -10.77 18.46
N MET A 147 10.07 -10.04 17.51
CA MET A 147 8.89 -9.19 17.77
C MET A 147 7.57 -9.90 17.50
N LEU A 148 7.59 -11.03 16.78
CA LEU A 148 6.40 -11.83 16.52
C LEU A 148 5.95 -12.58 17.76
N ASP A 149 4.78 -12.21 18.27
CA ASP A 149 4.09 -12.86 19.38
C ASP A 149 2.60 -13.12 19.06
N GLU A 150 1.88 -13.73 19.97
CA GLU A 150 0.46 -14.11 19.82
C GLU A 150 -0.49 -12.92 19.65
N THR A 151 -0.04 -11.69 19.89
CA THR A 151 -0.84 -10.48 19.73
C THR A 151 -0.73 -9.86 18.34
N VAL A 152 0.18 -10.36 17.49
CA VAL A 152 0.41 -9.83 16.14
C VAL A 152 -0.68 -10.34 15.19
N ALA A 153 -1.47 -9.41 14.64
CA ALA A 153 -2.50 -9.70 13.66
C ALA A 153 -1.99 -9.64 12.22
N ALA A 154 -1.07 -8.73 11.92
CA ALA A 154 -0.59 -8.52 10.56
C ALA A 154 0.84 -7.98 10.51
N VAL A 155 1.49 -8.23 9.37
CA VAL A 155 2.71 -7.54 8.94
C VAL A 155 2.36 -6.72 7.72
N LEU A 156 2.60 -5.40 7.79
CA LEU A 156 2.37 -4.44 6.70
C LEU A 156 3.70 -4.09 6.06
N ILE A 157 3.81 -4.32 4.76
CA ILE A 157 5.00 -4.00 3.97
C ILE A 157 4.68 -3.02 2.85
N ASN A 158 5.70 -2.30 2.39
CA ASN A 158 5.64 -1.44 1.21
C ASN A 158 6.84 -1.77 0.31
N THR A 159 6.57 -2.27 -0.87
CA THR A 159 7.62 -2.67 -1.82
C THR A 159 7.18 -2.47 -3.28
N PRO A 160 7.91 -1.66 -4.08
CA PRO A 160 9.05 -0.81 -3.71
C PRO A 160 8.71 0.16 -2.58
N ASN A 161 9.67 0.42 -1.68
CA ASN A 161 9.43 1.10 -0.42
C ASN A 161 9.47 2.62 -0.52
N ASN A 162 8.57 3.28 0.15
CA ASN A 162 8.66 4.70 0.50
C ASN A 162 9.02 4.80 2.01
N PRO A 163 10.17 5.41 2.40
CA PRO A 163 11.00 6.32 1.58
C PRO A 163 12.29 5.72 1.00
N SER A 164 12.66 4.47 1.27
CA SER A 164 14.00 3.95 0.92
C SER A 164 14.20 3.71 -0.59
N GLY A 165 13.12 3.54 -1.35
CA GLY A 165 13.17 3.16 -2.77
C GLY A 165 13.55 1.71 -3.03
N VAL A 166 13.80 0.91 -2.01
CA VAL A 166 14.23 -0.48 -2.14
C VAL A 166 13.05 -1.40 -2.46
N ALA A 167 13.22 -2.25 -3.46
CA ALA A 167 12.32 -3.37 -3.69
C ALA A 167 12.80 -4.59 -2.91
N TYR A 168 11.89 -5.28 -2.23
CA TYR A 168 12.23 -6.53 -1.55
C TYR A 168 12.46 -7.64 -2.58
N SER A 169 13.49 -8.45 -2.35
CA SER A 169 13.83 -9.56 -3.23
C SER A 169 12.81 -10.71 -3.16
N CYS A 170 12.74 -11.54 -4.22
CA CYS A 170 11.94 -12.76 -4.19
C CYS A 170 12.31 -13.67 -3.01
N ALA A 171 13.59 -13.77 -2.69
CA ALA A 171 14.07 -14.55 -1.54
C ALA A 171 13.58 -13.97 -0.21
N SER A 172 13.60 -12.63 -0.06
CA SER A 172 13.07 -11.96 1.12
C SER A 172 11.57 -12.19 1.27
N MET A 173 10.80 -12.09 0.20
CA MET A 173 9.36 -12.31 0.23
C MET A 173 9.00 -13.76 0.54
N GLN A 174 9.74 -14.73 -0.02
CA GLN A 174 9.56 -16.13 0.30
C GLN A 174 9.86 -16.42 1.77
N ARG A 175 11.00 -15.92 2.30
CA ARG A 175 11.36 -16.06 3.71
C ARG A 175 10.32 -15.43 4.63
N LEU A 176 9.81 -14.25 4.30
CA LEU A 176 8.75 -13.61 5.06
C LEU A 176 7.51 -14.49 5.13
N GLY A 177 7.04 -14.99 3.98
CA GLY A 177 5.89 -15.90 3.92
C GLY A 177 6.10 -17.17 4.74
N ASP A 178 7.31 -17.77 4.72
CA ASP A 178 7.62 -18.97 5.49
C ASP A 178 7.59 -18.70 7.00
N ILE A 179 8.16 -17.57 7.45
CA ILE A 179 8.13 -17.16 8.86
C ILE A 179 6.69 -16.96 9.32
N LEU A 180 5.88 -16.21 8.56
CA LEU A 180 4.50 -15.92 8.95
C LEU A 180 3.65 -17.20 9.02
N ARG A 181 3.80 -18.13 8.06
CA ARG A 181 3.11 -19.43 8.10
C ARG A 181 3.50 -20.26 9.33
N ALA A 182 4.79 -20.31 9.64
CA ALA A 182 5.28 -21.05 10.80
C ALA A 182 4.78 -20.46 12.11
N LYS A 183 4.78 -19.14 12.25
CA LYS A 183 4.29 -18.43 13.42
C LYS A 183 2.76 -18.52 13.57
N SER A 184 2.00 -18.39 12.47
CA SER A 184 0.55 -18.59 12.47
C SER A 184 0.18 -19.99 12.98
N ALA A 185 0.89 -21.01 12.52
CA ALA A 185 0.69 -22.38 12.98
C ALA A 185 1.02 -22.54 14.48
N ALA A 186 2.10 -21.91 14.95
CA ALA A 186 2.55 -21.98 16.34
C ALA A 186 1.59 -21.25 17.29
N PHE A 187 1.04 -20.10 16.87
CA PHE A 187 0.15 -19.29 17.69
C PHE A 187 -1.33 -19.70 17.56
N GLY A 188 -1.67 -20.54 16.58
CA GLY A 188 -3.04 -21.03 16.38
C GLY A 188 -4.00 -19.99 15.76
N HIS A 189 -3.48 -18.92 15.16
CA HIS A 189 -4.25 -17.94 14.40
C HIS A 189 -3.45 -17.40 13.21
N GLU A 190 -4.14 -16.84 12.23
CA GLU A 190 -3.50 -16.27 11.04
C GLU A 190 -2.79 -14.94 11.38
N ILE A 191 -1.56 -14.79 10.86
CA ILE A 191 -0.87 -13.51 10.78
C ILE A 191 -0.91 -13.07 9.31
N PHE A 192 -1.65 -12.01 9.03
CA PHE A 192 -1.85 -11.54 7.67
C PHE A 192 -0.66 -10.77 7.15
N LEU A 193 -0.33 -10.97 5.87
CA LEU A 193 0.62 -10.12 5.14
C LEU A 193 -0.17 -9.12 4.31
N ILE A 194 0.00 -7.83 4.58
CA ILE A 194 -0.57 -6.73 3.80
C ILE A 194 0.56 -6.08 3.01
N SER A 195 0.45 -6.10 1.68
CA SER A 195 1.44 -5.48 0.79
C SER A 195 0.86 -4.21 0.16
N ASP A 196 1.47 -3.08 0.48
CA ASP A 196 1.17 -1.78 -0.11
C ASP A 196 2.06 -1.56 -1.33
N GLU A 197 1.47 -1.51 -2.54
CA GLU A 197 2.20 -1.60 -3.80
C GLU A 197 1.94 -0.42 -4.78
N PRO A 198 1.87 0.84 -4.33
CA PRO A 198 1.62 1.96 -5.25
C PRO A 198 2.73 2.16 -6.28
N TYR A 199 3.95 1.73 -5.95
CA TYR A 199 5.15 1.91 -6.78
C TYR A 199 5.53 0.68 -7.62
N ARG A 200 4.68 -0.35 -7.65
CA ARG A 200 4.96 -1.63 -8.29
C ARG A 200 5.45 -1.51 -9.74
N GLU A 201 4.87 -0.58 -10.50
CA GLU A 201 5.21 -0.37 -11.91
C GLU A 201 6.44 0.53 -12.11
N ILE A 202 6.91 1.20 -11.05
CA ILE A 202 8.05 2.12 -11.11
C ILE A 202 9.30 1.36 -10.67
N ARG A 203 9.97 0.74 -11.64
CA ARG A 203 11.18 -0.06 -11.41
C ARG A 203 12.30 0.42 -12.31
N TYR A 204 13.48 0.52 -11.73
CA TYR A 204 14.69 0.96 -12.42
C TYR A 204 15.77 -0.12 -12.37
N ALA A 205 16.76 -0.03 -13.29
CA ALA A 205 17.95 -0.88 -13.30
C ALA A 205 17.67 -2.41 -13.30
N GLY A 206 16.55 -2.83 -13.88
CA GLY A 206 16.21 -4.25 -13.97
C GLY A 206 15.82 -4.89 -12.63
N ALA A 207 15.47 -4.08 -11.62
CA ALA A 207 15.04 -4.60 -10.33
C ALA A 207 13.89 -5.59 -10.48
N GLU A 208 14.04 -6.79 -9.91
CA GLU A 208 12.95 -7.75 -9.79
C GLU A 208 11.97 -7.30 -8.72
N HIS A 209 10.70 -7.53 -8.98
CA HIS A 209 9.65 -7.32 -7.99
C HIS A 209 8.83 -8.60 -7.92
N PRO A 210 8.86 -9.33 -6.80
CA PRO A 210 8.03 -10.51 -6.61
C PRO A 210 6.56 -10.12 -6.54
N TYR A 211 5.71 -11.02 -7.00
CA TYR A 211 4.28 -10.88 -6.87
C TYR A 211 3.74 -12.01 -6.01
#